data_a009b5a715d49e798c4c06a67f0aa4f5
#
_entry.id   a009b5a715d49e798c4c06a67f0aa4f5
#
_cell.length_a   1.000
_cell.length_b   1.000
_cell.length_c   1.000
_cell.angle_alpha   90.00
_cell.angle_beta   90.00
_cell.angle_gamma   90.00
#
_symmetry.space_group_name_H-M   'P 1'
#
loop_
_entity.id
_entity.type
_entity.pdbx_description
1 polymer ?
#
loop_
_entity_poly.entity_id
_entity_poly.type
_entity_poly.pdbx_seq_one_letter_code
_entity_poly.pdbx_strand_id
1 'polypeptide(L)'
;PERLMFWASHSRDAEYIFETNDSEFLDPDGVLAEYPDWTDISYWPELPKAQKMMAREVKKAGEPTEKPGIIGVFCRQYSITEAIAEFIPEVYTPTDHDDRFTYAEGSTSGGLVIYDDKFAYSHHSTDPAGDQLVNAWDMVRLHKFVELDDDAKAGTPVSRLPSMKAMKEFAGKLTKIKTELQDIALGEAVDEFSDELEEVT
;
A
#
# COMPACT_ATOMS: atom_id res chain seq x y z
N PRO A 1 -6.35 17.23 -7.53
CA PRO A 1 -7.24 18.39 -7.58
C PRO A 1 -8.39 18.25 -6.60
N GLU A 2 -8.15 18.65 -5.33
CA GLU A 2 -9.16 18.58 -4.25
C GLU A 2 -9.92 19.91 -4.08
N ARG A 3 -10.24 20.58 -5.17
CA ARG A 3 -11.05 21.80 -5.07
C ARG A 3 -12.50 21.43 -5.20
N LEU A 4 -13.23 21.58 -4.10
CA LEU A 4 -14.67 21.57 -4.11
C LEU A 4 -15.14 22.79 -4.93
N MET A 5 -15.93 22.55 -5.97
CA MET A 5 -16.67 23.60 -6.66
C MET A 5 -18.05 23.72 -6.01
N PHE A 6 -18.33 24.88 -5.47
CA PHE A 6 -19.66 25.22 -4.99
C PHE A 6 -20.46 25.89 -6.11
N TRP A 7 -21.73 25.58 -6.20
CA TRP A 7 -22.63 26.35 -7.04
C TRP A 7 -22.62 27.81 -6.59
N ALA A 8 -22.59 28.72 -7.55
CA ALA A 8 -22.70 30.15 -7.27
C ALA A 8 -23.96 30.40 -6.45
N SER A 9 -23.80 30.91 -5.24
CA SER A 9 -24.91 31.22 -4.34
C SER A 9 -24.58 32.47 -3.55
N HIS A 10 -25.59 33.25 -3.22
CA HIS A 10 -25.49 34.42 -2.36
C HIS A 10 -26.62 34.47 -1.36
N SER A 11 -26.44 35.16 -0.25
CA SER A 11 -27.50 35.42 0.71
C SER A 11 -28.54 36.36 0.08
N ARG A 12 -29.79 36.32 0.61
CA ARG A 12 -30.92 37.12 0.04
C ARG A 12 -30.58 38.62 -0.02
N ASP A 13 -29.78 39.13 0.91
CA ASP A 13 -29.49 40.55 1.07
C ASP A 13 -28.08 40.93 0.55
N ALA A 14 -27.38 40.02 -0.12
CA ALA A 14 -26.09 40.29 -0.69
C ALA A 14 -26.18 40.79 -2.14
N GLU A 15 -25.31 41.70 -2.51
CA GLU A 15 -25.16 42.10 -3.91
C GLU A 15 -24.61 40.92 -4.72
N TYR A 16 -25.27 40.59 -5.83
CA TYR A 16 -24.83 39.55 -6.75
C TYR A 16 -23.93 40.19 -7.82
N ILE A 17 -22.65 39.77 -7.83
CA ILE A 17 -21.68 40.17 -8.85
C ILE A 17 -21.43 38.95 -9.74
N PHE A 18 -21.60 39.09 -11.03
CA PHE A 18 -21.30 38.07 -12.03
C PHE A 18 -20.33 38.66 -13.06
N GLU A 19 -19.18 38.05 -13.17
CA GLU A 19 -18.17 38.41 -14.16
C GLU A 19 -17.94 37.23 -15.10
N THR A 20 -17.82 37.51 -16.38
CA THR A 20 -17.44 36.54 -17.42
C THR A 20 -16.05 36.80 -17.88
N ASN A 21 -15.29 35.75 -18.11
CA ASN A 21 -14.01 35.80 -18.76
C ASN A 21 -14.17 35.34 -20.22
N ASP A 22 -13.96 36.25 -21.15
CA ASP A 22 -14.07 35.99 -22.59
C ASP A 22 -12.74 35.49 -23.21
N SER A 23 -11.80 35.02 -22.37
CA SER A 23 -10.58 34.37 -22.83
C SER A 23 -10.89 33.08 -23.58
N GLU A 24 -10.02 32.66 -24.44
CA GLU A 24 -10.06 31.40 -25.13
C GLU A 24 -10.10 30.22 -24.11
N PHE A 25 -10.81 29.16 -24.46
CA PHE A 25 -10.78 27.94 -23.66
C PHE A 25 -9.37 27.35 -23.61
N LEU A 26 -9.05 26.72 -22.48
CA LEU A 26 -7.82 25.97 -22.33
C LEU A 26 -7.71 24.94 -23.47
N ASP A 27 -6.56 24.91 -24.15
CA ASP A 27 -6.23 23.86 -25.11
C ASP A 27 -5.74 22.61 -24.33
N PRO A 28 -6.59 21.55 -24.24
CA PRO A 28 -6.20 20.34 -23.50
C PRO A 28 -5.02 19.62 -24.14
N ASP A 29 -4.95 19.59 -25.47
CA ASP A 29 -3.90 18.89 -26.20
C ASP A 29 -2.55 19.59 -26.01
N GLY A 30 -2.55 20.93 -26.00
CA GLY A 30 -1.37 21.74 -25.68
C GLY A 30 -0.86 21.47 -24.25
N VAL A 31 -1.76 21.34 -23.28
CA VAL A 31 -1.37 20.99 -21.89
C VAL A 31 -0.83 19.58 -21.79
N LEU A 32 -1.47 18.59 -22.44
CA LEU A 32 -1.01 17.21 -22.40
C LEU A 32 0.33 17.03 -23.12
N ALA A 33 0.62 17.83 -24.14
CA ALA A 33 1.91 17.81 -24.84
C ALA A 33 3.10 18.30 -23.98
N GLU A 34 2.85 18.97 -22.86
CA GLU A 34 3.89 19.34 -21.89
C GLU A 34 4.46 18.13 -21.12
N TYR A 35 3.74 16.99 -21.12
CA TYR A 35 4.16 15.76 -20.44
C TYR A 35 4.83 14.82 -21.44
N PRO A 36 5.98 14.19 -21.12
CA PRO A 36 6.60 13.16 -21.96
C PRO A 36 5.66 12.00 -22.25
N ASP A 37 4.96 11.56 -21.22
CA ASP A 37 3.86 10.60 -21.27
C ASP A 37 2.83 10.98 -20.20
N TRP A 38 1.68 11.49 -20.62
CA TRP A 38 0.62 11.88 -19.69
C TRP A 38 -0.08 10.67 -19.04
N THR A 39 0.10 9.46 -19.55
CA THR A 39 -0.42 8.22 -18.95
C THR A 39 0.47 7.71 -17.81
N ASP A 40 1.70 8.19 -17.73
CA ASP A 40 2.61 7.92 -16.63
C ASP A 40 2.42 8.95 -15.52
N ILE A 41 1.82 8.53 -14.41
CA ILE A 41 1.52 9.42 -13.30
C ILE A 41 2.77 9.87 -12.52
N SER A 42 3.94 9.29 -12.77
CA SER A 42 5.19 9.75 -12.15
C SER A 42 5.56 11.19 -12.56
N TYR A 43 5.09 11.62 -13.71
CA TYR A 43 5.27 13.02 -14.19
C TYR A 43 4.22 13.99 -13.62
N TRP A 44 3.19 13.51 -12.95
CA TRP A 44 2.13 14.38 -12.45
C TRP A 44 2.58 15.12 -11.19
N PRO A 45 2.19 16.40 -11.04
CA PRO A 45 2.55 17.17 -9.86
C PRO A 45 1.87 16.62 -8.62
N GLU A 46 2.64 16.31 -7.60
CA GLU A 46 2.14 15.88 -6.30
C GLU A 46 1.79 17.09 -5.42
N LEU A 47 0.66 16.99 -4.73
CA LEU A 47 0.28 18.02 -3.75
C LEU A 47 1.09 17.82 -2.45
N PRO A 48 1.73 18.88 -1.91
CA PRO A 48 2.46 18.79 -0.65
C PRO A 48 1.62 18.28 0.53
N LYS A 49 0.29 18.46 0.46
CA LYS A 49 -0.65 17.92 1.45
C LYS A 49 -0.76 16.40 1.36
N ALA A 50 -0.79 15.84 0.14
CA ALA A 50 -0.85 14.39 -0.06
C ALA A 50 0.41 13.71 0.48
N GLN A 51 1.59 14.24 0.20
CA GLN A 51 2.86 13.75 0.75
C GLN A 51 2.87 13.75 2.28
N LYS A 52 2.39 14.85 2.92
CA LYS A 52 2.30 14.93 4.38
C LYS A 52 1.28 13.94 4.97
N MET A 53 0.19 13.70 4.28
CA MET A 53 -0.80 12.69 4.70
C MET A 53 -0.21 11.29 4.61
N MET A 54 0.46 10.95 3.51
CA MET A 54 1.11 9.66 3.34
C MET A 54 2.18 9.42 4.40
N ALA A 55 3.05 10.38 4.66
CA ALA A 55 4.06 10.29 5.72
C ALA A 55 3.45 10.05 7.12
N ARG A 56 2.25 10.60 7.38
CA ARG A 56 1.52 10.33 8.64
C ARG A 56 0.94 8.92 8.67
N GLU A 57 0.39 8.42 7.57
CA GLU A 57 -0.13 7.06 7.49
C GLU A 57 0.99 6.01 7.62
N VAL A 58 2.14 6.20 6.98
CA VAL A 58 3.34 5.36 7.17
C VAL A 58 3.75 5.34 8.65
N LYS A 59 3.85 6.51 9.27
CA LYS A 59 4.19 6.60 10.70
C LYS A 59 3.17 5.90 11.61
N LYS A 60 1.88 6.00 11.30
CA LYS A 60 0.78 5.38 12.06
C LYS A 60 0.77 3.86 11.90
N ALA A 61 1.12 3.35 10.71
CA ALA A 61 1.18 1.92 10.44
C ALA A 61 2.26 1.20 11.26
N GLY A 62 3.26 1.94 11.74
CA GLY A 62 4.39 1.41 12.50
C GLY A 62 5.34 0.59 11.62
N GLU A 63 6.32 -0.04 12.25
CA GLU A 63 7.35 -0.82 11.54
C GLU A 63 6.83 -2.23 11.20
N PRO A 64 6.71 -2.63 9.93
CA PRO A 64 6.18 -3.95 9.56
C PRO A 64 7.04 -5.10 10.06
N THR A 65 8.35 -4.90 10.14
CA THR A 65 9.33 -5.90 10.57
C THR A 65 9.26 -6.19 12.07
N GLU A 66 8.70 -5.26 12.86
CA GLU A 66 8.51 -5.40 14.31
C GLU A 66 7.17 -6.04 14.69
N LYS A 67 6.30 -6.30 13.71
CA LYS A 67 5.03 -6.97 13.98
C LYS A 67 5.26 -8.36 14.56
N PRO A 68 4.48 -8.78 15.58
CA PRO A 68 4.66 -10.09 16.21
C PRO A 68 4.30 -11.23 15.26
N GLY A 69 4.95 -12.39 15.48
CA GLY A 69 4.65 -13.65 14.81
C GLY A 69 4.98 -13.65 13.33
N ILE A 70 4.30 -14.50 12.58
CA ILE A 70 4.61 -14.80 11.17
C ILE A 70 4.53 -13.58 10.24
N ILE A 71 3.74 -12.56 10.57
CA ILE A 71 3.63 -11.35 9.75
C ILE A 71 4.94 -10.56 9.79
N GLY A 72 5.48 -10.31 10.99
CA GLY A 72 6.76 -9.62 11.14
C GLY A 72 7.92 -10.41 10.54
N VAL A 73 7.94 -11.72 10.76
CA VAL A 73 8.93 -12.62 10.14
C VAL A 73 8.89 -12.50 8.61
N PHE A 74 7.69 -12.54 8.01
CA PHE A 74 7.54 -12.39 6.57
C PHE A 74 8.09 -11.04 6.09
N CYS A 75 7.74 -9.94 6.75
CA CYS A 75 8.21 -8.60 6.38
C CYS A 75 9.70 -8.37 6.64
N ARG A 76 10.37 -9.18 7.50
CA ARG A 76 11.82 -9.19 7.64
C ARG A 76 12.52 -9.97 6.54
N GLN A 77 11.90 -11.06 6.09
CA GLN A 77 12.46 -11.95 5.07
C GLN A 77 12.21 -11.49 3.63
N TYR A 78 11.20 -10.63 3.44
CA TYR A 78 10.83 -10.12 2.12
C TYR A 78 10.46 -8.64 2.22
N SER A 79 11.20 -7.81 1.50
CA SER A 79 10.79 -6.43 1.23
C SER A 79 9.57 -6.40 0.28
N ILE A 80 9.02 -5.22 0.01
CA ILE A 80 7.92 -5.08 -0.97
C ILE A 80 8.36 -5.54 -2.36
N THR A 81 9.53 -5.08 -2.81
CA THR A 81 10.05 -5.40 -4.14
C THR A 81 10.36 -6.88 -4.29
N GLU A 82 10.98 -7.50 -3.28
CA GLU A 82 11.22 -8.94 -3.25
C GLU A 82 9.94 -9.76 -3.23
N ALA A 83 8.94 -9.33 -2.45
CA ALA A 83 7.64 -10.01 -2.37
C ALA A 83 6.88 -9.94 -3.71
N ILE A 84 6.92 -8.80 -4.41
CA ILE A 84 6.37 -8.66 -5.75
C ILE A 84 7.07 -9.61 -6.70
N ALA A 85 8.41 -9.56 -6.76
CA ALA A 85 9.20 -10.34 -7.71
C ALA A 85 9.07 -11.86 -7.50
N GLU A 86 8.98 -12.33 -6.25
CA GLU A 86 8.96 -13.76 -5.94
C GLU A 86 7.55 -14.36 -6.00
N PHE A 87 6.53 -13.62 -5.57
CA PHE A 87 5.20 -14.20 -5.36
C PHE A 87 4.12 -13.73 -6.32
N ILE A 88 4.26 -12.53 -6.90
CA ILE A 88 3.27 -11.92 -7.79
C ILE A 88 3.92 -11.18 -8.97
N PRO A 89 4.93 -11.78 -9.66
CA PRO A 89 5.71 -11.10 -10.70
C PRO A 89 4.88 -10.64 -11.91
N GLU A 90 3.72 -11.25 -12.13
CA GLU A 90 2.82 -10.92 -13.23
C GLU A 90 1.91 -9.71 -12.93
N VAL A 91 1.81 -9.30 -11.66
CA VAL A 91 0.87 -8.26 -11.24
C VAL A 91 1.43 -6.85 -11.45
N TYR A 92 2.73 -6.69 -11.24
CA TYR A 92 3.38 -5.40 -11.31
C TYR A 92 4.62 -5.43 -12.19
N THR A 93 4.75 -4.43 -13.04
CA THR A 93 5.94 -4.22 -13.88
C THR A 93 6.75 -3.04 -13.33
N PRO A 94 8.07 -3.17 -13.14
CA PRO A 94 8.90 -2.05 -12.72
C PRO A 94 8.89 -0.94 -13.78
N THR A 95 9.08 0.30 -13.34
CA THR A 95 9.25 1.47 -14.21
C THR A 95 10.73 1.91 -14.20
N ASP A 96 11.04 3.00 -14.91
CA ASP A 96 12.37 3.62 -14.88
C ASP A 96 12.67 4.32 -13.53
N HIS A 97 11.68 4.40 -12.64
CA HIS A 97 11.81 4.93 -11.27
C HIS A 97 11.90 3.77 -10.28
N ASP A 98 12.93 3.76 -9.44
CA ASP A 98 13.20 2.66 -8.48
C ASP A 98 12.07 2.45 -7.46
N ASP A 99 11.29 3.48 -7.18
CA ASP A 99 10.21 3.48 -6.18
C ASP A 99 8.81 3.33 -6.80
N ARG A 100 8.70 3.02 -8.12
CA ARG A 100 7.40 2.94 -8.80
C ARG A 100 7.25 1.69 -9.65
N PHE A 101 6.03 1.15 -9.61
CA PHE A 101 5.62 0.03 -10.45
C PHE A 101 4.31 0.34 -11.16
N THR A 102 4.10 -0.33 -12.27
CA THR A 102 2.86 -0.28 -13.04
C THR A 102 2.03 -1.51 -12.73
N TYR A 103 0.78 -1.33 -12.36
CA TYR A 103 -0.19 -2.41 -12.21
C TYR A 103 -0.58 -2.93 -13.61
N ALA A 104 -0.44 -4.25 -13.85
CA ALA A 104 -0.60 -4.85 -15.18
C ALA A 104 -2.00 -4.65 -15.79
N GLU A 105 -3.05 -4.63 -14.95
CA GLU A 105 -4.43 -4.40 -15.38
C GLU A 105 -4.85 -2.92 -15.27
N GLY A 106 -3.91 -2.03 -14.92
CA GLY A 106 -4.15 -0.61 -14.80
C GLY A 106 -4.15 0.12 -16.14
N SER A 107 -4.79 1.28 -16.18
CA SER A 107 -4.84 2.16 -17.36
C SER A 107 -3.74 3.20 -17.40
N THR A 108 -2.93 3.31 -16.35
CA THR A 108 -1.84 4.29 -16.20
C THR A 108 -0.57 3.61 -15.73
N SER A 109 0.59 4.21 -16.06
CA SER A 109 1.89 3.71 -15.62
C SER A 109 2.32 4.35 -14.29
N GLY A 110 3.21 3.68 -13.54
CA GLY A 110 3.83 4.21 -12.33
C GLY A 110 2.88 4.44 -11.15
N GLY A 111 1.71 3.78 -11.15
CA GLY A 111 0.66 4.00 -10.16
C GLY A 111 0.87 3.35 -8.80
N LEU A 112 1.72 2.35 -8.66
CA LEU A 112 2.15 1.82 -7.38
C LEU A 112 3.39 2.57 -6.92
N VAL A 113 3.33 3.18 -5.74
CA VAL A 113 4.46 3.90 -5.10
C VAL A 113 4.96 3.11 -3.91
N ILE A 114 6.27 2.94 -3.82
CA ILE A 114 6.94 2.21 -2.74
C ILE A 114 7.61 3.20 -1.77
N TYR A 115 7.47 2.95 -0.48
CA TYR A 115 8.02 3.75 0.61
C TYR A 115 8.99 2.91 1.44
N ASP A 116 10.29 3.27 1.40
CA ASP A 116 11.38 2.62 2.14
C ASP A 116 11.48 1.09 1.94
N ASP A 117 10.95 0.58 0.81
CA ASP A 117 10.78 -0.84 0.48
C ASP A 117 10.06 -1.68 1.57
N LYS A 118 9.28 -1.00 2.41
CA LYS A 118 8.49 -1.57 3.52
C LYS A 118 6.99 -1.44 3.31
N PHE A 119 6.58 -0.39 2.61
CA PHE A 119 5.19 -0.12 2.30
C PHE A 119 5.00 0.19 0.83
N ALA A 120 3.80 -0.05 0.35
CA ALA A 120 3.37 0.38 -0.97
C ALA A 120 1.97 1.00 -0.90
N TYR A 121 1.70 1.90 -1.83
CA TYR A 121 0.38 2.50 -2.03
C TYR A 121 0.07 2.52 -3.53
N SER A 122 -1.04 1.89 -3.91
CA SER A 122 -1.51 1.88 -5.30
C SER A 122 -2.60 2.92 -5.52
N HIS A 123 -2.42 3.73 -6.57
CA HIS A 123 -3.40 4.71 -7.02
C HIS A 123 -4.42 4.13 -8.01
N HIS A 124 -4.37 2.83 -8.28
CA HIS A 124 -5.31 2.16 -9.16
C HIS A 124 -6.52 1.65 -8.38
N SER A 125 -7.70 2.13 -8.72
CA SER A 125 -8.95 1.74 -8.04
C SER A 125 -9.38 0.28 -8.28
N THR A 126 -8.87 -0.34 -9.34
CA THR A 126 -9.13 -1.76 -9.68
C THR A 126 -8.11 -2.71 -9.08
N ASP A 127 -7.02 -2.18 -8.51
CA ASP A 127 -6.00 -2.96 -7.84
C ASP A 127 -6.52 -3.43 -6.47
N PRO A 128 -6.46 -4.73 -6.14
CA PRO A 128 -6.80 -5.22 -4.80
C PRO A 128 -6.06 -4.51 -3.66
N ALA A 129 -4.84 -3.99 -3.92
CA ALA A 129 -4.08 -3.16 -2.98
C ALA A 129 -4.36 -1.65 -3.13
N GLY A 130 -5.35 -1.26 -3.94
CA GLY A 130 -5.69 0.12 -4.25
C GLY A 130 -6.16 0.92 -3.04
N ASP A 131 -5.84 2.22 -3.04
CA ASP A 131 -6.29 3.21 -2.06
C ASP A 131 -5.98 2.87 -0.59
N GLN A 132 -5.00 2.00 -0.35
CA GLN A 132 -4.56 1.62 1.00
C GLN A 132 -3.03 1.47 1.08
N LEU A 133 -2.48 1.76 2.27
CA LEU A 133 -1.08 1.52 2.55
C LEU A 133 -0.89 0.06 2.96
N VAL A 134 -0.11 -0.70 2.20
CA VAL A 134 0.13 -2.12 2.41
C VAL A 134 1.61 -2.41 2.67
N ASN A 135 1.91 -3.42 3.46
CA ASN A 135 3.25 -3.99 3.61
C ASN A 135 3.41 -5.24 2.73
N ALA A 136 4.59 -5.87 2.73
CA ALA A 136 4.87 -7.05 1.91
C ALA A 136 3.88 -8.21 2.16
N TRP A 137 3.49 -8.43 3.41
CA TRP A 137 2.49 -9.45 3.77
C TRP A 137 1.12 -9.17 3.13
N ASP A 138 0.61 -7.94 3.31
CA ASP A 138 -0.70 -7.57 2.77
C ASP A 138 -0.69 -7.49 1.25
N MET A 139 0.42 -7.07 0.64
CA MET A 139 0.61 -7.08 -0.80
C MET A 139 0.38 -8.48 -1.38
N VAL A 140 1.08 -9.49 -0.87
CA VAL A 140 0.92 -10.87 -1.34
C VAL A 140 -0.46 -11.44 -0.98
N ARG A 141 -0.99 -11.14 0.21
CA ARG A 141 -2.31 -11.61 0.65
C ARG A 141 -3.42 -11.13 -0.27
N LEU A 142 -3.42 -9.85 -0.60
CA LEU A 142 -4.47 -9.25 -1.42
C LEU A 142 -4.47 -9.78 -2.85
N HIS A 143 -3.31 -10.00 -3.45
CA HIS A 143 -3.26 -10.48 -4.83
C HIS A 143 -3.41 -11.99 -4.99
N LYS A 144 -3.07 -12.77 -3.96
CA LYS A 144 -3.19 -14.25 -4.06
C LYS A 144 -4.47 -14.81 -3.47
N PHE A 145 -5.07 -14.12 -2.51
CA PHE A 145 -6.08 -14.74 -1.65
C PHE A 145 -7.32 -13.88 -1.39
N VAL A 146 -7.41 -12.64 -1.92
CA VAL A 146 -8.54 -11.74 -1.62
C VAL A 146 -9.88 -12.31 -2.07
N GLU A 147 -9.92 -13.06 -3.17
CA GLU A 147 -11.14 -13.70 -3.67
C GLU A 147 -11.78 -14.66 -2.66
N LEU A 148 -10.99 -15.21 -1.72
CA LEU A 148 -11.51 -16.05 -0.65
C LEU A 148 -12.39 -15.28 0.34
N ASP A 149 -12.31 -13.96 0.33
CA ASP A 149 -13.05 -13.09 1.25
C ASP A 149 -14.42 -12.67 0.71
N ASP A 150 -14.80 -13.02 -0.52
CA ASP A 150 -16.05 -12.60 -1.18
C ASP A 150 -17.29 -13.00 -0.39
N ASP A 151 -17.27 -14.17 0.26
CA ASP A 151 -18.35 -14.65 1.10
C ASP A 151 -18.24 -14.20 2.57
N ALA A 152 -17.25 -13.40 2.91
CA ALA A 152 -17.05 -12.95 4.28
C ALA A 152 -18.12 -11.92 4.67
N LYS A 153 -18.64 -12.04 5.90
CA LYS A 153 -19.63 -11.08 6.41
C LYS A 153 -19.03 -9.70 6.53
N ALA A 154 -19.81 -8.68 6.13
CA ALA A 154 -19.42 -7.29 6.29
C ALA A 154 -19.01 -6.99 7.74
N GLY A 155 -17.87 -6.31 7.93
CA GLY A 155 -17.31 -6.00 9.25
C GLY A 155 -16.49 -7.14 9.88
N THR A 156 -16.23 -8.25 9.17
CA THR A 156 -15.30 -9.27 9.65
C THR A 156 -13.90 -8.66 9.84
N PRO A 157 -13.29 -8.77 11.03
CA PRO A 157 -11.93 -8.27 11.25
C PRO A 157 -10.93 -8.95 10.29
N VAL A 158 -9.98 -8.19 9.75
CA VAL A 158 -8.97 -8.68 8.79
C VAL A 158 -8.26 -9.93 9.31
N SER A 159 -7.96 -10.00 10.61
CA SER A 159 -7.30 -11.15 11.22
C SER A 159 -8.11 -12.48 11.16
N ARG A 160 -9.40 -12.38 10.85
CA ARG A 160 -10.33 -13.53 10.77
C ARG A 160 -10.77 -13.84 9.34
N LEU A 161 -10.31 -13.05 8.36
CA LEU A 161 -10.64 -13.27 6.96
C LEU A 161 -10.05 -14.60 6.45
N PRO A 162 -10.73 -15.29 5.53
CA PRO A 162 -10.21 -16.48 4.85
C PRO A 162 -8.86 -16.24 4.17
N SER A 163 -8.67 -15.08 3.51
CA SER A 163 -7.41 -14.67 2.90
C SER A 163 -6.27 -14.62 3.90
N MET A 164 -6.52 -14.13 5.13
CA MET A 164 -5.51 -14.09 6.19
C MET A 164 -5.08 -15.48 6.63
N LYS A 165 -6.02 -16.41 6.73
CA LYS A 165 -5.72 -17.81 7.05
C LYS A 165 -4.89 -18.46 5.94
N ALA A 166 -5.31 -18.30 4.68
CA ALA A 166 -4.61 -18.83 3.52
C ALA A 166 -3.18 -18.26 3.42
N MET A 167 -3.02 -16.97 3.67
CA MET A 167 -1.69 -16.32 3.66
C MET A 167 -0.78 -16.85 4.78
N LYS A 168 -1.32 -17.12 5.99
CA LYS A 168 -0.55 -17.75 7.07
C LYS A 168 -0.10 -19.16 6.70
N GLU A 169 -0.98 -19.95 6.10
CA GLU A 169 -0.66 -21.31 5.65
C GLU A 169 0.39 -21.30 4.51
N PHE A 170 0.29 -20.33 3.60
CA PHE A 170 1.24 -20.12 2.53
C PHE A 170 2.62 -19.74 3.08
N ALA A 171 2.70 -18.68 3.87
CA ALA A 171 3.94 -18.20 4.45
C ALA A 171 4.61 -19.25 5.35
N GLY A 172 3.81 -20.00 6.13
CA GLY A 172 4.30 -21.09 6.97
C GLY A 172 4.93 -22.27 6.23
N LYS A 173 4.78 -22.35 4.89
CA LYS A 173 5.46 -23.37 4.06
C LYS A 173 6.82 -22.89 3.55
N LEU A 174 7.09 -21.58 3.57
CA LEU A 174 8.34 -21.01 3.09
C LEU A 174 9.51 -21.34 4.04
N THR A 175 10.60 -21.84 3.48
CA THR A 175 11.76 -22.29 4.27
C THR A 175 12.33 -21.17 5.12
N LYS A 176 12.56 -19.98 4.55
CA LYS A 176 13.10 -18.82 5.28
C LYS A 176 12.23 -18.47 6.50
N ILE A 177 10.92 -18.47 6.34
CA ILE A 177 9.96 -18.15 7.41
C ILE A 177 9.98 -19.23 8.50
N LYS A 178 10.00 -20.51 8.11
CA LYS A 178 10.09 -21.63 9.07
C LYS A 178 11.35 -21.55 9.91
N THR A 179 12.49 -21.33 9.27
CA THR A 179 13.78 -21.24 9.96
C THR A 179 13.77 -20.13 11.00
N GLU A 180 13.37 -18.92 10.62
CA GLU A 180 13.34 -17.78 11.56
C GLU A 180 12.34 -18.00 12.70
N LEU A 181 11.15 -18.58 12.43
CA LEU A 181 10.20 -18.92 13.50
C LEU A 181 10.75 -19.97 14.46
N GLN A 182 11.52 -20.93 13.97
CA GLN A 182 12.18 -21.94 14.81
C GLN A 182 13.29 -21.31 15.67
N ASP A 183 14.07 -20.41 15.09
CA ASP A 183 15.14 -19.70 15.81
C ASP A 183 14.55 -18.81 16.93
N ILE A 184 13.45 -18.10 16.65
CA ILE A 184 12.72 -17.32 17.66
C ILE A 184 12.24 -18.22 18.80
N ALA A 185 11.55 -19.31 18.47
CA ALA A 185 11.01 -20.23 19.49
C ALA A 185 12.13 -20.88 20.33
N LEU A 186 13.26 -21.18 19.71
CA LEU A 186 14.42 -21.71 20.44
C LEU A 186 15.01 -20.65 21.37
N GLY A 187 15.13 -19.39 20.93
CA GLY A 187 15.60 -18.29 21.77
C GLY A 187 14.69 -18.08 22.99
N GLU A 188 13.37 -17.99 22.79
CA GLU A 188 12.39 -17.85 23.88
C GLU A 188 12.48 -19.01 24.88
N ALA A 189 12.64 -20.24 24.40
CA ALA A 189 12.81 -21.41 25.29
C ALA A 189 14.12 -21.36 26.10
N VAL A 190 15.23 -20.91 25.49
CA VAL A 190 16.50 -20.78 26.21
C VAL A 190 16.42 -19.69 27.29
N ASP A 191 15.77 -18.57 26.98
CA ASP A 191 15.59 -17.47 27.95
C ASP A 191 14.73 -17.91 29.14
N GLU A 192 13.61 -18.62 28.88
CA GLU A 192 12.72 -19.16 29.92
C GLU A 192 13.47 -20.14 30.84
N PHE A 193 14.26 -21.05 30.30
CA PHE A 193 15.08 -21.96 31.09
C PHE A 193 16.17 -21.26 31.91
N SER A 194 16.74 -20.18 31.37
CA SER A 194 17.76 -19.42 32.08
C SER A 194 17.19 -18.68 33.30
N ASP A 195 16.02 -18.08 33.15
CA ASP A 195 15.31 -17.39 34.22
C ASP A 195 14.91 -18.36 35.36
N GLU A 196 14.41 -19.58 35.02
CA GLU A 196 14.09 -20.61 36.02
C GLU A 196 15.33 -21.07 36.82
N LEU A 197 16.51 -21.09 36.22
CA LEU A 197 17.75 -21.47 36.92
C LEU A 197 18.25 -20.37 37.88
N GLU A 198 18.01 -19.09 37.57
CA GLU A 198 18.37 -17.97 38.42
C GLU A 198 17.41 -17.88 39.66
N GLU A 199 16.15 -18.24 39.53
CA GLU A 199 15.19 -18.23 40.64
C GLU A 199 15.45 -19.34 41.69
N VAL A 200 16.19 -20.38 41.35
CA VAL A 200 16.48 -21.54 42.20
C VAL A 200 17.84 -21.40 42.94
N THR A 201 18.63 -20.37 42.65
CA THR A 201 19.93 -20.12 43.26
C THR A 201 19.90 -19.00 44.25
#